data_4659be487670f8f2ea79e7aa630d06cc
#
_entry.id   4659be487670f8f2ea79e7aa630d06cc
#
_cell.length_a   1.000
_cell.length_b   1.000
_cell.length_c   1.000
_cell.angle_alpha   90.00
_cell.angle_beta   90.00
_cell.angle_gamma   90.00
#
_symmetry.space_group_name_H-M   'P 1'
#
loop_
_entity.id
_entity.type
_entity.pdbx_description
1 polymer ?
#
loop_
_entity_poly.entity_id
_entity_poly.type
_entity_poly.pdbx_seq_one_letter_code
_entity_poly.pdbx_strand_id
1 'polypeptide(L)'
;SLVCLVPLMYISMGHMWGWPFLSVFHGAENGITFALTQMLLTLPIMYVNRKYYITGFKTLFHGAPNMDSLIAIGSGAAFVYGIIAIYCIGYGLGHGDREFAHSYMMNLYFESAAMILALITLGKFLESRAKGKTSQAIEKLIDLSPKTAVVIRDGKEVTVGVDDVQIGEIVVVKAGQSVPLDGVIVEGNGAIDESAITGESIAVEKNVGDKVIGATINKSGYFKFKVEKVGEEIGRA
;
A
#
# COMPACT_ATOMS: atom_id res chain seq x y z
N SER A 1 -3.71 16.87 3.19
CA SER A 1 -2.38 17.52 3.27
C SER A 1 -2.12 18.41 2.05
N LEU A 2 -2.22 17.93 0.80
CA LEU A 2 -1.89 18.70 -0.41
C LEU A 2 -2.73 19.97 -0.57
N VAL A 3 -4.02 19.95 -0.23
CA VAL A 3 -4.92 21.10 -0.33
C VAL A 3 -4.45 22.29 0.53
N CYS A 4 -3.88 22.03 1.72
CA CYS A 4 -3.34 23.09 2.59
C CYS A 4 -1.88 23.42 2.23
N LEU A 5 -1.13 22.48 1.64
CA LEU A 5 0.25 22.69 1.25
C LEU A 5 0.38 23.70 0.10
N VAL A 6 -0.51 23.64 -0.90
CA VAL A 6 -0.46 24.55 -2.06
C VAL A 6 -0.58 26.04 -1.63
N PRO A 7 -1.61 26.45 -0.86
CA PRO A 7 -1.68 27.84 -0.38
C PRO A 7 -0.53 28.20 0.56
N LEU A 8 -0.04 27.27 1.37
CA LEU A 8 1.10 27.51 2.24
C LEU A 8 2.37 27.81 1.42
N MET A 9 2.65 27.01 0.38
CA MET A 9 3.77 27.24 -0.52
C MET A 9 3.64 28.55 -1.29
N TYR A 10 2.42 28.90 -1.72
CA TYR A 10 2.16 30.18 -2.36
C TYR A 10 2.49 31.35 -1.44
N ILE A 11 2.09 31.30 -0.16
CA ILE A 11 2.35 32.35 0.82
C ILE A 11 3.84 32.41 1.18
N SER A 12 4.50 31.27 1.40
CA SER A 12 5.90 31.24 1.81
C SER A 12 6.86 31.68 0.68
N MET A 13 6.65 31.20 -0.54
CA MET A 13 7.59 31.39 -1.66
C MET A 13 7.13 32.45 -2.68
N GLY A 14 5.89 32.92 -2.62
CA GLY A 14 5.30 33.78 -3.63
C GLY A 14 6.07 35.10 -3.81
N HIS A 15 6.66 35.64 -2.75
CA HIS A 15 7.47 36.87 -2.83
C HIS A 15 8.81 36.65 -3.58
N MET A 16 9.40 35.45 -3.56
CA MET A 16 10.62 35.13 -4.28
C MET A 16 10.40 34.98 -5.80
N TRP A 17 9.20 34.54 -6.20
CA TRP A 17 8.89 34.25 -7.60
C TRP A 17 8.13 35.40 -8.28
N GLY A 18 7.96 36.54 -7.58
CA GLY A 18 7.30 37.71 -8.14
C GLY A 18 5.80 37.51 -8.44
N TRP A 19 5.18 36.56 -7.79
CA TRP A 19 3.73 36.33 -7.92
C TRP A 19 2.94 37.48 -7.28
N PRO A 20 1.72 37.74 -7.76
CA PRO A 20 0.86 38.78 -7.14
C PRO A 20 0.60 38.40 -5.66
N PHE A 21 1.23 39.17 -4.78
CA PHE A 21 1.21 38.92 -3.34
C PHE A 21 0.24 39.84 -2.65
N LEU A 22 -0.58 39.32 -1.74
CA LEU A 22 -1.52 40.14 -0.98
C LEU A 22 -0.76 41.16 -0.12
N SER A 23 -1.14 42.44 -0.19
CA SER A 23 -0.50 43.54 0.54
C SER A 23 -0.44 43.30 2.05
N VAL A 24 -1.37 42.49 2.59
CA VAL A 24 -1.45 42.12 4.01
C VAL A 24 -0.22 41.32 4.49
N PHE A 25 0.57 40.75 3.59
CA PHE A 25 1.76 39.98 3.93
C PHE A 25 3.06 40.71 3.63
N HIS A 26 3.00 41.95 3.10
CA HIS A 26 4.17 42.76 2.81
C HIS A 26 4.64 43.56 4.03
N GLY A 27 5.97 43.64 4.17
CA GLY A 27 6.65 44.44 5.20
C GLY A 27 6.76 43.75 6.55
N ALA A 28 7.79 44.15 7.31
CA ALA A 28 8.04 43.62 8.65
C ALA A 28 6.84 43.83 9.61
N GLU A 29 6.08 44.87 9.40
CA GLU A 29 4.89 45.20 10.22
C GLU A 29 3.85 44.09 10.21
N ASN A 30 3.72 43.37 9.09
CA ASN A 30 2.79 42.26 8.91
C ASN A 30 3.42 40.88 9.20
N GLY A 31 4.64 40.84 9.73
CA GLY A 31 5.38 39.60 9.95
C GLY A 31 4.67 38.61 10.87
N ILE A 32 3.94 39.08 11.89
CA ILE A 32 3.13 38.21 12.76
C ILE A 32 1.98 37.59 11.97
N THR A 33 1.25 38.37 11.18
CA THR A 33 0.12 37.90 10.37
C THR A 33 0.60 36.86 9.36
N PHE A 34 1.74 37.09 8.71
CA PHE A 34 2.37 36.21 7.78
C PHE A 34 2.74 34.87 8.45
N ALA A 35 3.41 34.91 9.60
CA ALA A 35 3.85 33.71 10.33
C ALA A 35 2.67 32.92 10.92
N LEU A 36 1.66 33.59 11.49
CA LEU A 36 0.46 32.94 12.01
C LEU A 36 -0.35 32.26 10.90
N THR A 37 -0.47 32.89 9.72
CA THR A 37 -1.17 32.27 8.58
C THR A 37 -0.48 30.98 8.14
N GLN A 38 0.85 30.97 8.06
CA GLN A 38 1.60 29.75 7.75
C GLN A 38 1.42 28.68 8.83
N MET A 39 1.46 29.05 10.11
CA MET A 39 1.21 28.13 11.21
C MET A 39 -0.20 27.51 11.12
N LEU A 40 -1.25 28.34 10.89
CA LEU A 40 -2.63 27.87 10.77
C LEU A 40 -2.81 26.90 9.58
N LEU A 41 -2.11 27.09 8.48
CA LEU A 41 -2.15 26.18 7.34
C LEU A 41 -1.34 24.88 7.59
N THR A 42 -0.32 24.95 8.44
CA THR A 42 0.51 23.78 8.79
C THR A 42 -0.21 22.86 9.79
N LEU A 43 -0.98 23.40 10.74
CA LEU A 43 -1.69 22.62 11.76
C LEU A 43 -2.60 21.52 11.20
N PRO A 44 -3.47 21.75 10.18
CA PRO A 44 -4.27 20.69 9.57
C PRO A 44 -3.41 19.59 8.94
N ILE A 45 -2.26 19.93 8.33
CA ILE A 45 -1.34 18.99 7.74
C ILE A 45 -0.74 18.10 8.84
N MET A 46 -0.30 18.68 9.96
CA MET A 46 0.20 17.94 11.11
C MET A 46 -0.86 17.04 11.73
N TYR A 47 -2.10 17.53 11.85
CA TYR A 47 -3.22 16.78 12.42
C TYR A 47 -3.57 15.53 11.59
N VAL A 48 -3.66 15.68 10.27
CA VAL A 48 -3.88 14.53 9.35
C VAL A 48 -2.76 13.51 9.45
N ASN A 49 -1.54 13.99 9.65
CA ASN A 49 -0.32 13.16 9.72
C ASN A 49 0.10 12.80 11.16
N ARG A 50 -0.79 12.99 12.16
CA ARG A 50 -0.49 12.75 13.59
C ARG A 50 0.06 11.37 13.91
N LYS A 51 -0.23 10.37 13.07
CA LYS A 51 0.27 9.01 13.24
C LYS A 51 1.80 8.95 13.27
N TYR A 52 2.47 9.76 12.45
CA TYR A 52 3.95 9.84 12.44
C TYR A 52 4.49 10.32 13.77
N TYR A 53 3.85 11.31 14.39
CA TYR A 53 4.25 11.83 15.71
C TYR A 53 4.02 10.80 16.80
N ILE A 54 2.82 10.18 16.84
CA ILE A 54 2.48 9.19 17.88
C ILE A 54 3.41 7.98 17.78
N THR A 55 3.58 7.40 16.59
CA THR A 55 4.44 6.23 16.38
C THR A 55 5.91 6.62 16.54
N GLY A 56 6.33 7.74 15.95
CA GLY A 56 7.71 8.19 15.94
C GLY A 56 8.24 8.48 17.32
N PHE A 57 7.54 9.25 18.15
CA PHE A 57 7.96 9.49 19.53
C PHE A 57 7.86 8.24 20.41
N LYS A 58 6.81 7.41 20.21
CA LYS A 58 6.69 6.16 20.95
C LYS A 58 7.90 5.24 20.71
N THR A 59 8.29 5.02 19.48
CA THR A 59 9.45 4.16 19.13
C THR A 59 10.77 4.79 19.58
N LEU A 60 10.90 6.11 19.49
CA LEU A 60 12.07 6.84 19.97
C LEU A 60 12.29 6.62 21.47
N PHE A 61 11.26 6.81 22.29
CA PHE A 61 11.34 6.64 23.74
C PHE A 61 11.52 5.17 24.17
N HIS A 62 11.18 4.20 23.31
CA HIS A 62 11.45 2.77 23.57
C HIS A 62 12.83 2.32 23.07
N GLY A 63 13.69 3.23 22.63
CA GLY A 63 15.06 2.92 22.19
C GLY A 63 15.15 2.22 20.82
N ALA A 64 14.06 2.19 20.05
CA ALA A 64 13.99 1.60 18.71
C ALA A 64 13.55 2.66 17.65
N PRO A 65 14.38 3.71 17.42
CA PRO A 65 14.02 4.77 16.48
C PRO A 65 13.85 4.21 15.06
N ASN A 66 12.85 4.70 14.37
CA ASN A 66 12.51 4.32 13.01
C ASN A 66 12.35 5.57 12.10
N MET A 67 11.95 5.35 10.84
CA MET A 67 11.72 6.45 9.89
C MET A 67 10.64 7.43 10.40
N ASP A 68 9.61 6.96 11.09
CA ASP A 68 8.56 7.82 11.67
C ASP A 68 9.14 8.72 12.79
N SER A 69 10.14 8.24 13.55
CA SER A 69 10.85 9.04 14.56
C SER A 69 11.63 10.20 13.94
N LEU A 70 12.31 9.94 12.81
CA LEU A 70 13.05 10.98 12.09
C LEU A 70 12.10 12.07 11.55
N ILE A 71 10.96 11.64 10.99
CA ILE A 71 9.92 12.55 10.47
C ILE A 71 9.36 13.41 11.62
N ALA A 72 9.04 12.78 12.76
CA ALA A 72 8.46 13.45 13.93
C ALA A 72 9.43 14.50 14.49
N ILE A 73 10.71 14.17 14.61
CA ILE A 73 11.75 15.11 15.10
C ILE A 73 11.94 16.25 14.09
N GLY A 74 12.16 15.95 12.82
CA GLY A 74 12.46 16.96 11.80
C GLY A 74 11.32 17.95 11.60
N SER A 75 10.10 17.46 11.36
CA SER A 75 8.93 18.32 11.17
C SER A 75 8.49 19.01 12.47
N GLY A 76 8.64 18.33 13.62
CA GLY A 76 8.37 18.90 14.95
C GLY A 76 9.32 20.03 15.31
N ALA A 77 10.63 19.84 15.07
CA ALA A 77 11.64 20.88 15.30
C ALA A 77 11.41 22.12 14.44
N ALA A 78 11.09 21.94 13.15
CA ALA A 78 10.76 23.03 12.24
C ALA A 78 9.51 23.80 12.71
N PHE A 79 8.48 23.11 13.20
CA PHE A 79 7.28 23.72 13.73
C PHE A 79 7.55 24.50 15.03
N VAL A 80 8.30 23.91 15.98
CA VAL A 80 8.68 24.58 17.24
C VAL A 80 9.53 25.80 16.97
N TYR A 81 10.49 25.71 16.06
CA TYR A 81 11.28 26.86 15.64
C TYR A 81 10.39 28.00 15.08
N GLY A 82 9.38 27.64 14.26
CA GLY A 82 8.41 28.62 13.73
C GLY A 82 7.64 29.34 14.84
N ILE A 83 7.27 28.64 15.91
CA ILE A 83 6.64 29.28 17.09
C ILE A 83 7.63 30.25 17.76
N ILE A 84 8.88 29.85 17.97
CA ILE A 84 9.92 30.73 18.54
C ILE A 84 10.10 31.96 17.66
N ALA A 85 10.12 31.79 16.33
CA ALA A 85 10.24 32.89 15.39
C ALA A 85 9.07 33.89 15.48
N ILE A 86 7.83 33.43 15.70
CA ILE A 86 6.67 34.30 15.96
C ILE A 86 6.91 35.18 17.21
N TYR A 87 7.42 34.60 18.29
CA TYR A 87 7.76 35.35 19.50
C TYR A 87 8.87 36.38 19.23
N CYS A 88 9.91 36.02 18.49
CA CYS A 88 10.99 36.95 18.12
C CYS A 88 10.51 38.07 17.22
N ILE A 89 9.64 37.80 16.24
CA ILE A 89 9.02 38.84 15.40
C ILE A 89 8.21 39.80 16.26
N GLY A 90 7.38 39.28 17.18
CA GLY A 90 6.58 40.10 18.09
C GLY A 90 7.46 40.96 19.00
N TYR A 91 8.54 40.43 19.54
CA TYR A 91 9.49 41.16 20.37
C TYR A 91 10.17 42.27 19.59
N GLY A 92 10.70 41.99 18.39
CA GLY A 92 11.33 42.99 17.53
C GLY A 92 10.41 44.15 17.16
N LEU A 93 9.17 43.83 16.76
CA LEU A 93 8.17 44.86 16.44
C LEU A 93 7.78 45.74 17.66
N GLY A 94 7.66 45.10 18.85
CA GLY A 94 7.35 45.79 20.08
C GLY A 94 8.45 46.76 20.58
N HIS A 95 9.71 46.50 20.18
CA HIS A 95 10.85 47.36 20.52
C HIS A 95 11.31 48.27 19.37
N GLY A 96 10.60 48.25 18.23
CA GLY A 96 10.93 49.10 17.06
C GLY A 96 12.12 48.56 16.24
N ASP A 97 12.61 47.37 16.53
CA ASP A 97 13.69 46.71 15.78
C ASP A 97 13.11 45.93 14.59
N ARG A 98 12.89 46.65 13.50
CA ARG A 98 12.30 46.08 12.27
C ARG A 98 13.26 45.14 11.56
N GLU A 99 14.56 45.35 11.67
CA GLU A 99 15.57 44.51 11.03
C GLU A 99 15.59 43.12 11.69
N PHE A 100 15.59 43.09 13.02
CA PHE A 100 15.49 41.84 13.79
C PHE A 100 14.18 41.10 13.47
N ALA A 101 13.02 41.79 13.47
CA ALA A 101 11.76 41.15 13.10
C ALA A 101 11.75 40.59 11.68
N HIS A 102 12.32 41.32 10.72
CA HIS A 102 12.42 40.92 9.32
C HIS A 102 13.33 39.68 9.15
N SER A 103 14.44 39.58 9.89
CA SER A 103 15.33 38.43 9.83
C SER A 103 14.63 37.11 10.22
N TYR A 104 13.80 37.13 11.27
CA TYR A 104 13.01 35.97 11.67
C TYR A 104 11.83 35.69 10.72
N MET A 105 11.23 36.72 10.15
CA MET A 105 10.17 36.57 9.12
C MET A 105 10.68 35.82 7.88
N MET A 106 11.92 36.08 7.46
CA MET A 106 12.54 35.41 6.32
C MET A 106 12.99 33.96 6.61
N ASN A 107 13.12 33.60 7.88
CA ASN A 107 13.60 32.31 8.33
C ASN A 107 12.50 31.47 9.01
N LEU A 108 11.29 31.50 8.50
CA LEU A 108 10.21 30.63 8.94
C LEU A 108 10.34 29.25 8.27
N TYR A 109 10.06 28.19 9.00
CA TYR A 109 10.18 26.80 8.52
C TYR A 109 8.87 26.01 8.59
N PHE A 110 7.71 26.71 8.66
CA PHE A 110 6.41 26.06 8.65
C PHE A 110 6.14 25.29 7.35
N GLU A 111 6.56 25.85 6.21
CA GLU A 111 6.44 25.18 4.92
C GLU A 111 7.34 23.93 4.86
N SER A 112 8.52 23.97 5.48
CA SER A 112 9.43 22.80 5.53
C SER A 112 8.82 21.66 6.33
N ALA A 113 8.23 21.96 7.51
CA ALA A 113 7.50 20.98 8.30
C ALA A 113 6.35 20.34 7.51
N ALA A 114 5.55 21.17 6.83
CA ALA A 114 4.43 20.73 6.01
C ALA A 114 4.89 19.91 4.78
N MET A 115 5.97 20.32 4.12
CA MET A 115 6.55 19.65 2.96
C MET A 115 7.06 18.25 3.30
N ILE A 116 7.79 18.09 4.40
CA ILE A 116 8.27 16.79 4.89
C ILE A 116 7.07 15.83 5.04
N LEU A 117 6.02 16.26 5.74
CA LEU A 117 4.84 15.43 5.97
C LEU A 117 4.09 15.09 4.68
N ALA A 118 3.94 16.06 3.78
CA ALA A 118 3.24 15.88 2.52
C ALA A 118 3.98 14.94 1.57
N LEU A 119 5.30 15.10 1.41
CA LEU A 119 6.12 14.25 0.54
C LEU A 119 6.17 12.81 1.04
N ILE A 120 6.29 12.61 2.34
CA ILE A 120 6.28 11.25 2.92
C ILE A 120 4.92 10.59 2.74
N THR A 121 3.84 11.33 2.96
CA THR A 121 2.48 10.82 2.74
C THR A 121 2.25 10.45 1.28
N LEU A 122 2.73 11.28 0.35
CA LEU A 122 2.69 10.99 -1.08
C LEU A 122 3.53 9.75 -1.42
N GLY A 123 4.74 9.65 -0.88
CA GLY A 123 5.61 8.48 -1.05
C GLY A 123 4.95 7.18 -0.59
N LYS A 124 4.37 7.18 0.62
CA LYS A 124 3.62 6.01 1.13
C LYS A 124 2.37 5.68 0.32
N PHE A 125 1.69 6.68 -0.21
CA PHE A 125 0.56 6.45 -1.12
C PHE A 125 1.01 5.76 -2.42
N LEU A 126 2.09 6.23 -3.04
CA LEU A 126 2.64 5.62 -4.25
C LEU A 126 3.14 4.19 -4.01
N GLU A 127 3.82 3.97 -2.87
CA GLU A 127 4.27 2.63 -2.45
C GLU A 127 3.09 1.67 -2.26
N SER A 128 2.04 2.10 -1.55
CA SER A 128 0.83 1.29 -1.35
C SER A 128 0.15 0.94 -2.67
N ARG A 129 0.08 1.90 -3.60
CA ARG A 129 -0.50 1.67 -4.92
C ARG A 129 0.33 0.70 -5.77
N ALA A 130 1.65 0.77 -5.68
CA ALA A 130 2.54 -0.15 -6.38
C ALA A 130 2.40 -1.58 -5.83
N LYS A 131 2.40 -1.74 -4.51
CA LYS A 131 2.21 -3.04 -3.84
C LYS A 131 0.83 -3.65 -4.12
N GLY A 132 -0.22 -2.84 -4.14
CA GLY A 132 -1.59 -3.31 -4.43
C GLY A 132 -1.73 -3.92 -5.81
N LYS A 133 -1.04 -3.39 -6.82
CA LYS A 133 -1.04 -3.99 -8.17
C LYS A 133 -0.37 -5.37 -8.21
N THR A 134 0.67 -5.58 -7.43
CA THR A 134 1.38 -6.88 -7.35
C THR A 134 0.52 -7.93 -6.66
N SER A 135 -0.16 -7.58 -5.56
CA SER A 135 -1.09 -8.49 -4.86
C SER A 135 -2.27 -8.90 -5.75
N GLN A 136 -2.84 -7.98 -6.53
CA GLN A 136 -3.93 -8.29 -7.47
C GLN A 136 -3.49 -9.26 -8.58
N ALA A 137 -2.24 -9.20 -9.02
CA ALA A 137 -1.71 -10.15 -10.01
C ALA A 137 -1.58 -11.56 -9.41
N ILE A 138 -1.15 -11.67 -8.16
CA ILE A 138 -1.06 -12.95 -7.42
C ILE A 138 -2.47 -13.49 -7.12
N GLU A 139 -3.39 -12.65 -6.69
CA GLU A 139 -4.79 -13.03 -6.44
C GLU A 139 -5.49 -13.60 -7.69
N LYS A 140 -5.23 -13.01 -8.86
CA LYS A 140 -5.73 -13.53 -10.15
C LYS A 140 -5.16 -14.90 -10.52
N LEU A 141 -3.96 -15.23 -10.10
CA LEU A 141 -3.38 -16.57 -10.29
C LEU A 141 -4.01 -17.59 -9.33
N ILE A 142 -4.34 -17.20 -8.11
CA ILE A 142 -5.05 -18.05 -7.14
C ILE A 142 -6.51 -18.26 -7.56
N ASP A 143 -7.16 -17.28 -8.17
CA ASP A 143 -8.55 -17.37 -8.68
C ASP A 143 -8.71 -18.31 -9.89
N LEU A 144 -7.62 -18.81 -10.49
CA LEU A 144 -7.64 -19.85 -11.52
C LEU A 144 -7.97 -21.24 -10.94
N SER A 145 -7.84 -21.43 -9.64
CA SER A 145 -8.21 -22.68 -8.99
C SER A 145 -9.74 -22.77 -8.84
N PRO A 146 -10.37 -23.86 -9.28
CA PRO A 146 -11.83 -23.99 -9.16
C PRO A 146 -12.24 -24.08 -7.69
N LYS A 147 -13.33 -23.39 -7.34
CA LYS A 147 -13.88 -23.37 -5.97
C LYS A 147 -14.75 -24.61 -5.65
N THR A 148 -15.09 -25.40 -6.68
CA THR A 148 -15.91 -26.60 -6.56
C THR A 148 -15.27 -27.76 -7.29
N ALA A 149 -15.52 -28.97 -6.79
CA ALA A 149 -15.12 -30.23 -7.39
C ALA A 149 -16.32 -31.14 -7.59
N VAL A 150 -16.30 -32.00 -8.60
CA VAL A 150 -17.30 -33.04 -8.79
C VAL A 150 -16.70 -34.35 -8.26
N VAL A 151 -17.23 -34.86 -7.15
CA VAL A 151 -16.77 -36.08 -6.50
C VAL A 151 -17.77 -37.21 -6.71
N ILE A 152 -17.32 -38.46 -6.67
CA ILE A 152 -18.18 -39.67 -6.69
C ILE A 152 -18.43 -40.10 -5.25
N ARG A 153 -19.67 -39.93 -4.77
CA ARG A 153 -20.13 -40.45 -3.46
C ARG A 153 -21.34 -41.37 -3.71
N ASP A 154 -21.30 -42.57 -3.15
CA ASP A 154 -22.33 -43.60 -3.33
C ASP A 154 -22.71 -43.89 -4.79
N GLY A 155 -21.70 -43.85 -5.69
CA GLY A 155 -21.85 -44.11 -7.11
C GLY A 155 -22.51 -42.96 -7.91
N LYS A 156 -22.71 -41.79 -7.31
CA LYS A 156 -23.29 -40.59 -7.99
C LYS A 156 -22.29 -39.44 -7.99
N GLU A 157 -22.33 -38.64 -9.08
CA GLU A 157 -21.59 -37.39 -9.17
C GLU A 157 -22.27 -36.33 -8.27
N VAL A 158 -21.51 -35.79 -7.33
CA VAL A 158 -21.95 -34.73 -6.41
C VAL A 158 -20.97 -33.56 -6.50
N THR A 159 -21.49 -32.34 -6.66
CA THR A 159 -20.66 -31.13 -6.65
C THR A 159 -20.50 -30.65 -5.21
N VAL A 160 -19.25 -30.53 -4.77
CA VAL A 160 -18.89 -30.05 -3.41
C VAL A 160 -17.88 -28.91 -3.48
N GLY A 161 -17.71 -28.16 -2.40
CA GLY A 161 -16.60 -27.23 -2.27
C GLY A 161 -15.27 -27.98 -2.30
N VAL A 162 -14.22 -27.37 -2.88
CA VAL A 162 -12.89 -28.00 -2.91
C VAL A 162 -12.37 -28.26 -1.50
N ASP A 163 -12.70 -27.40 -0.54
CA ASP A 163 -12.33 -27.52 0.88
C ASP A 163 -13.04 -28.69 1.60
N ASP A 164 -14.17 -29.17 1.03
CA ASP A 164 -14.95 -30.30 1.56
C ASP A 164 -14.53 -31.66 1.00
N VAL A 165 -13.56 -31.70 0.10
CA VAL A 165 -13.04 -32.93 -0.52
C VAL A 165 -12.03 -33.57 0.42
N GLN A 166 -12.12 -34.90 0.58
CA GLN A 166 -11.23 -35.68 1.43
C GLN A 166 -10.16 -36.42 0.63
N ILE A 167 -8.99 -36.68 1.26
CA ILE A 167 -7.94 -37.51 0.67
C ILE A 167 -8.50 -38.90 0.37
N GLY A 168 -8.26 -39.37 -0.84
CA GLY A 168 -8.73 -40.67 -1.31
C GLY A 168 -10.07 -40.65 -2.03
N GLU A 169 -10.80 -39.56 -2.05
CA GLU A 169 -12.02 -39.39 -2.85
C GLU A 169 -11.69 -39.38 -4.36
N ILE A 170 -12.67 -39.81 -5.16
CA ILE A 170 -12.58 -39.78 -6.62
C ILE A 170 -13.22 -38.53 -7.16
N VAL A 171 -12.42 -37.73 -7.85
CA VAL A 171 -12.86 -36.49 -8.51
C VAL A 171 -12.98 -36.71 -10.01
N VAL A 172 -14.01 -36.17 -10.63
CA VAL A 172 -14.30 -36.24 -12.07
C VAL A 172 -13.92 -34.92 -12.72
N VAL A 173 -13.17 -34.97 -13.83
CA VAL A 173 -12.81 -33.82 -14.64
C VAL A 173 -13.17 -34.06 -16.11
N LYS A 174 -14.00 -33.16 -16.64
CA LYS A 174 -14.44 -33.16 -18.05
C LYS A 174 -13.61 -32.17 -18.88
N ALA A 175 -13.63 -32.33 -20.20
CA ALA A 175 -12.96 -31.40 -21.09
C ALA A 175 -13.39 -29.94 -20.83
N GLY A 176 -12.44 -29.02 -20.80
CA GLY A 176 -12.63 -27.61 -20.51
C GLY A 176 -12.67 -27.26 -19.02
N GLN A 177 -12.65 -28.22 -18.13
CA GLN A 177 -12.64 -27.96 -16.68
C GLN A 177 -11.20 -27.89 -16.12
N SER A 178 -11.03 -27.09 -15.08
CA SER A 178 -9.80 -27.07 -14.30
C SER A 178 -9.77 -28.23 -13.31
N VAL A 179 -8.59 -28.81 -13.10
CA VAL A 179 -8.30 -29.81 -12.07
C VAL A 179 -8.34 -29.12 -10.70
N PRO A 180 -9.21 -29.54 -9.77
CA PRO A 180 -9.37 -28.82 -8.51
C PRO A 180 -8.30 -29.13 -7.47
N LEU A 181 -7.69 -30.31 -7.47
CA LEU A 181 -6.74 -30.80 -6.48
C LEU A 181 -5.68 -31.68 -7.11
N ASP A 182 -4.60 -31.93 -6.37
CA ASP A 182 -3.54 -32.86 -6.77
C ASP A 182 -3.98 -34.31 -6.59
N GLY A 183 -3.59 -35.18 -7.51
CA GLY A 183 -3.93 -36.58 -7.41
C GLY A 183 -3.36 -37.45 -8.53
N VAL A 184 -3.85 -38.69 -8.63
CA VAL A 184 -3.44 -39.70 -9.63
C VAL A 184 -4.65 -40.20 -10.40
N ILE A 185 -4.56 -40.24 -11.72
CA ILE A 185 -5.62 -40.70 -12.60
C ILE A 185 -5.86 -42.22 -12.35
N VAL A 186 -7.12 -42.57 -12.08
CA VAL A 186 -7.55 -43.96 -11.85
C VAL A 186 -8.41 -44.51 -12.99
N GLU A 187 -9.02 -43.66 -13.81
CA GLU A 187 -9.87 -44.07 -14.93
C GLU A 187 -9.89 -42.97 -15.99
N GLY A 188 -9.85 -43.35 -17.27
CA GLY A 188 -9.91 -42.45 -18.42
C GLY A 188 -8.57 -41.83 -18.80
N ASN A 189 -8.60 -40.82 -19.65
CA ASN A 189 -7.41 -40.08 -20.11
C ASN A 189 -7.80 -38.66 -20.48
N GLY A 190 -6.80 -37.76 -20.59
CA GLY A 190 -7.02 -36.38 -21.01
C GLY A 190 -5.72 -35.70 -21.43
N ALA A 191 -5.85 -34.61 -22.19
CA ALA A 191 -4.74 -33.71 -22.50
C ALA A 191 -4.82 -32.49 -21.58
N ILE A 192 -3.86 -32.36 -20.68
CA ILE A 192 -3.85 -31.35 -19.61
C ILE A 192 -2.86 -30.24 -19.96
N ASP A 193 -3.35 -29.01 -19.92
CA ASP A 193 -2.53 -27.80 -20.05
C ASP A 193 -1.94 -27.45 -18.69
N GLU A 194 -0.64 -27.69 -18.56
CA GLU A 194 0.15 -27.39 -17.35
C GLU A 194 0.92 -26.07 -17.48
N SER A 195 0.63 -25.23 -18.49
CA SER A 195 1.39 -24.00 -18.79
C SER A 195 1.44 -23.00 -17.64
N ALA A 196 0.40 -22.95 -16.81
CA ALA A 196 0.36 -22.10 -15.63
C ALA A 196 1.45 -22.45 -14.58
N ILE A 197 1.97 -23.69 -14.61
CA ILE A 197 2.94 -24.20 -13.65
C ILE A 197 4.31 -24.38 -14.31
N THR A 198 4.33 -25.01 -15.49
CA THR A 198 5.59 -25.37 -16.20
C THR A 198 6.07 -24.26 -17.14
N GLY A 199 5.19 -23.35 -17.55
CA GLY A 199 5.46 -22.34 -18.59
C GLY A 199 5.39 -22.89 -20.03
N GLU A 200 5.19 -24.19 -20.23
CA GLU A 200 5.11 -24.81 -21.55
C GLU A 200 3.66 -24.85 -22.06
N SER A 201 3.40 -24.26 -23.22
CA SER A 201 2.05 -24.10 -23.78
C SER A 201 1.48 -25.35 -24.47
N ILE A 202 2.20 -26.48 -24.41
CA ILE A 202 1.76 -27.73 -25.05
C ILE A 202 1.03 -28.57 -24.02
N ALA A 203 -0.22 -28.95 -24.33
CA ALA A 203 -0.97 -29.87 -23.46
C ALA A 203 -0.33 -31.25 -23.44
N VAL A 204 -0.14 -31.81 -22.25
CA VAL A 204 0.46 -33.11 -22.02
C VAL A 204 -0.62 -34.17 -21.91
N GLU A 205 -0.47 -35.28 -22.68
CA GLU A 205 -1.38 -36.40 -22.55
C GLU A 205 -1.11 -37.14 -21.24
N LYS A 206 -2.16 -37.38 -20.47
CA LYS A 206 -2.13 -38.10 -19.17
C LYS A 206 -3.06 -39.32 -19.26
N ASN A 207 -2.55 -40.43 -18.76
CA ASN A 207 -3.22 -41.72 -18.72
C ASN A 207 -3.38 -42.22 -17.29
N VAL A 208 -4.05 -43.37 -17.13
CA VAL A 208 -4.21 -44.00 -15.82
C VAL A 208 -2.84 -44.26 -15.18
N GLY A 209 -2.67 -43.83 -13.94
CA GLY A 209 -1.43 -43.89 -13.17
C GLY A 209 -0.60 -42.59 -13.22
N ASP A 210 -0.89 -41.66 -14.11
CA ASP A 210 -0.19 -40.38 -14.17
C ASP A 210 -0.72 -39.39 -13.11
N LYS A 211 0.17 -38.51 -12.64
CA LYS A 211 -0.16 -37.46 -11.69
C LYS A 211 -0.79 -36.28 -12.41
N VAL A 212 -1.80 -35.68 -11.76
CA VAL A 212 -2.42 -34.43 -12.13
C VAL A 212 -2.22 -33.39 -11.03
N ILE A 213 -2.07 -32.13 -11.44
CA ILE A 213 -1.76 -31.03 -10.55
C ILE A 213 -2.95 -30.07 -10.55
N GLY A 214 -3.33 -29.59 -9.38
CA GLY A 214 -4.39 -28.61 -9.20
C GLY A 214 -4.11 -27.32 -9.99
N ALA A 215 -5.18 -26.60 -10.35
CA ALA A 215 -5.17 -25.38 -11.17
C ALA A 215 -4.71 -25.58 -12.63
N THR A 216 -4.45 -26.81 -13.11
CA THR A 216 -4.25 -27.12 -14.52
C THR A 216 -5.59 -27.27 -15.25
N ILE A 217 -5.60 -27.21 -16.59
CA ILE A 217 -6.84 -27.23 -17.39
C ILE A 217 -6.87 -28.47 -18.27
N ASN A 218 -7.91 -29.30 -18.14
CA ASN A 218 -8.15 -30.40 -19.07
C ASN A 218 -8.67 -29.86 -20.42
N LYS A 219 -7.86 -29.88 -21.46
CA LYS A 219 -8.23 -29.41 -22.80
C LYS A 219 -9.12 -30.39 -23.55
N SER A 220 -8.90 -31.69 -23.35
CA SER A 220 -9.67 -32.73 -24.05
C SER A 220 -9.66 -34.02 -23.24
N GLY A 221 -10.70 -34.84 -23.45
CA GLY A 221 -10.85 -36.11 -22.75
C GLY A 221 -11.66 -35.99 -21.45
N TYR A 222 -11.79 -37.13 -20.78
CA TYR A 222 -12.51 -37.32 -19.54
C TYR A 222 -11.72 -38.27 -18.66
N PHE A 223 -11.49 -37.88 -17.42
CA PHE A 223 -10.80 -38.76 -16.48
C PHE A 223 -11.32 -38.60 -15.06
N LYS A 224 -11.11 -39.63 -14.27
CA LYS A 224 -11.30 -39.64 -12.83
C LYS A 224 -9.94 -39.77 -12.16
N PHE A 225 -9.71 -39.02 -11.12
CA PHE A 225 -8.49 -39.09 -10.36
C PHE A 225 -8.76 -39.24 -8.87
N LYS A 226 -7.89 -39.92 -8.18
CA LYS A 226 -7.91 -40.06 -6.73
C LYS A 226 -7.09 -38.96 -6.09
N VAL A 227 -7.71 -38.23 -5.14
CA VAL A 227 -7.07 -37.13 -4.45
C VAL A 227 -5.96 -37.61 -3.53
N GLU A 228 -4.75 -37.06 -3.68
CA GLU A 228 -3.59 -37.37 -2.83
C GLU A 228 -3.33 -36.30 -1.78
N LYS A 229 -3.63 -35.03 -2.08
CA LYS A 229 -3.38 -33.89 -1.18
C LYS A 229 -4.58 -32.94 -1.12
N VAL A 230 -4.88 -32.43 0.07
CA VAL A 230 -5.93 -31.45 0.32
C VAL A 230 -5.43 -30.36 1.28
N GLY A 231 -5.98 -29.14 1.18
CA GLY A 231 -5.73 -28.05 2.12
C GLY A 231 -4.31 -27.48 2.11
N GLU A 232 -3.80 -27.11 3.29
CA GLU A 232 -2.50 -26.42 3.48
C GLU A 232 -1.25 -27.24 3.08
N GLU A 233 -1.40 -28.53 2.72
CA GLU A 233 -0.30 -29.38 2.26
C GLU A 233 0.02 -29.20 0.77
N ILE A 234 -0.79 -28.43 0.04
CA ILE A 234 -0.53 -28.08 -1.35
C ILE A 234 0.65 -27.10 -1.37
N GLY A 235 1.82 -27.57 -1.81
CA GLY A 235 3.00 -26.71 -2.02
C GLY A 235 4.15 -26.85 -1.01
N ARG A 236 4.13 -27.84 -0.11
CA ARG A 236 5.32 -28.23 0.67
C ARG A 236 5.95 -29.50 0.05
N ALA A 237 6.69 -29.31 -1.02
CA ALA A 237 7.64 -30.28 -1.56
C ALA A 237 8.96 -29.58 -1.88
#